data_9afd3fdd59b7aa0ec8ccc76d399d9b8c
#
_entry.id   9afd3fdd59b7aa0ec8ccc76d399d9b8c
#
_cell.length_a   1.000
_cell.length_b   1.000
_cell.length_c   1.000
_cell.angle_alpha   90.00
_cell.angle_beta   90.00
_cell.angle_gamma   90.00
#
_symmetry.space_group_name_H-M   'P 1'
#
loop_
_entity.id
_entity.type
_entity.pdbx_description
1 polymer ?
#
loop_
_entity_poly.entity_id
_entity_poly.type
_entity_poly.pdbx_seq_one_letter_code
_entity_poly.pdbx_strand_id
1 'polypeptide(L)'
;KTKKAKTALLNERTQAAKDLQVKETSQKNVVADLKKKEKSLKTELAKQRKQADALNRKIEQLIAEEARKAAEEARRAAEEARKKAGDKTGKSNKGEASEERRSQTQGGYAMTKAERELSGSFEKNKGKLPFPLSGRYMIVGHFGQQQHQELKYVKINNNGIDLQTTPGTSARAVFDGVVTKVFVMPGYNSSVIVRHGNYLTIYSNLSEVYVKPGQKLSIRQPIGKIYSDPEEGNRTVLHFQLWKETTKLNPEPWLDK
;
A
#
# COMPACT_ATOMS: atom_id res chain seq x y z
N LYS A 1 11.15 52.02 -60.40
CA LYS A 1 11.42 50.63 -59.84
C LYS A 1 11.59 50.67 -58.31
N THR A 2 12.20 51.65 -57.69
CA THR A 2 12.48 51.75 -56.24
C THR A 2 11.24 51.89 -55.36
N LYS A 3 10.18 52.57 -55.83
CA LYS A 3 8.93 52.75 -55.03
C LYS A 3 8.15 51.41 -54.83
N LYS A 4 8.07 50.57 -55.86
CA LYS A 4 7.45 49.25 -55.78
C LYS A 4 8.22 48.32 -54.85
N ALA A 5 9.55 48.32 -54.87
CA ALA A 5 10.38 47.49 -54.00
C ALA A 5 10.22 47.90 -52.52
N LYS A 6 10.14 49.22 -52.24
CA LYS A 6 9.94 49.75 -50.89
C LYS A 6 8.56 49.35 -50.30
N THR A 7 7.52 49.40 -51.13
CA THR A 7 6.17 48.98 -50.71
C THR A 7 6.10 47.47 -50.45
N ALA A 8 6.72 46.64 -51.30
CA ALA A 8 6.79 45.19 -51.07
C ALA A 8 7.52 44.85 -49.75
N LEU A 9 8.66 45.47 -49.47
CA LEU A 9 9.40 45.28 -48.23
C LEU A 9 8.60 45.74 -46.99
N LEU A 10 7.82 46.83 -47.11
CA LEU A 10 6.99 47.32 -46.03
C LEU A 10 5.85 46.33 -45.72
N ASN A 11 5.23 45.77 -46.74
CA ASN A 11 4.19 44.77 -46.59
C ASN A 11 4.72 43.46 -45.97
N GLU A 12 5.91 43.03 -46.42
CA GLU A 12 6.58 41.87 -45.85
C GLU A 12 6.89 42.05 -44.35
N ARG A 13 7.45 43.20 -43.98
CA ARG A 13 7.69 43.54 -42.55
C ARG A 13 6.41 43.59 -41.73
N THR A 14 5.35 44.16 -42.29
CA THR A 14 4.06 44.23 -41.59
C THR A 14 3.47 42.84 -41.38
N GLN A 15 3.60 41.96 -42.37
CA GLN A 15 3.13 40.57 -42.23
C GLN A 15 3.99 39.81 -41.21
N ALA A 16 5.29 39.91 -41.28
CA ALA A 16 6.22 39.30 -40.32
C ALA A 16 5.93 39.76 -38.88
N ALA A 17 5.65 41.06 -38.69
CA ALA A 17 5.31 41.60 -37.37
C ALA A 17 3.97 41.00 -36.85
N LYS A 18 2.97 40.86 -37.72
CA LYS A 18 1.68 40.20 -37.35
C LYS A 18 1.89 38.74 -36.99
N ASP A 19 2.67 38.00 -37.79
CA ASP A 19 2.94 36.59 -37.54
C ASP A 19 3.73 36.40 -36.22
N LEU A 20 4.67 37.29 -35.92
CA LEU A 20 5.40 37.31 -34.66
C LEU A 20 4.47 37.55 -33.47
N GLN A 21 3.56 38.51 -33.60
CA GLN A 21 2.57 38.82 -32.55
C GLN A 21 1.63 37.68 -32.28
N VAL A 22 1.16 36.95 -33.32
CA VAL A 22 0.35 35.76 -33.18
C VAL A 22 1.12 34.64 -32.47
N LYS A 23 2.39 34.40 -32.84
CA LYS A 23 3.26 33.43 -32.20
C LYS A 23 3.50 33.76 -30.71
N GLU A 24 3.77 35.03 -30.41
CA GLU A 24 3.99 35.50 -29.03
C GLU A 24 2.73 35.29 -28.18
N THR A 25 1.56 35.62 -28.70
CA THR A 25 0.28 35.42 -28.01
C THR A 25 0.02 33.92 -27.78
N SER A 26 0.26 33.08 -28.78
CA SER A 26 0.14 31.64 -28.67
C SER A 26 1.09 31.07 -27.60
N GLN A 27 2.35 31.49 -27.60
CA GLN A 27 3.32 31.08 -26.59
C GLN A 27 2.91 31.51 -25.17
N LYS A 28 2.42 32.74 -25.01
CA LYS A 28 1.89 33.22 -23.71
C LYS A 28 0.74 32.37 -23.21
N ASN A 29 -0.18 31.98 -24.09
CA ASN A 29 -1.31 31.12 -23.75
C ASN A 29 -0.85 29.71 -23.32
N VAL A 30 0.07 29.12 -24.09
CA VAL A 30 0.67 27.80 -23.73
C VAL A 30 1.36 27.83 -22.37
N VAL A 31 2.13 28.90 -22.09
CA VAL A 31 2.80 29.07 -20.78
C VAL A 31 1.77 29.22 -19.65
N ALA A 32 0.69 29.95 -19.88
CA ALA A 32 -0.37 30.11 -18.90
C ALA A 32 -1.09 28.78 -18.60
N ASP A 33 -1.38 28.01 -19.65
CA ASP A 33 -2.01 26.69 -19.51
C ASP A 33 -1.09 25.68 -18.79
N LEU A 34 0.20 25.68 -19.11
CA LEU A 34 1.19 24.84 -18.43
C LEU A 34 1.30 25.20 -16.94
N LYS A 35 1.34 26.49 -16.60
CA LYS A 35 1.33 26.92 -15.18
C LYS A 35 0.07 26.51 -14.46
N LYS A 36 -1.10 26.56 -15.12
CA LYS A 36 -2.37 26.09 -14.55
C LYS A 36 -2.36 24.58 -14.30
N LYS A 37 -1.87 23.79 -15.27
CA LYS A 37 -1.70 22.35 -15.12
C LYS A 37 -0.71 21.99 -14.00
N GLU A 38 0.43 22.67 -13.93
CA GLU A 38 1.42 22.46 -12.86
C GLU A 38 0.80 22.71 -11.47
N LYS A 39 0.04 23.80 -11.32
CA LYS A 39 -0.65 24.11 -10.06
C LYS A 39 -1.68 23.03 -9.70
N SER A 40 -2.46 22.56 -10.66
CA SER A 40 -3.44 21.49 -10.46
C SER A 40 -2.76 20.19 -10.03
N LEU A 41 -1.69 19.78 -10.72
CA LEU A 41 -0.93 18.58 -10.39
C LEU A 41 -0.30 18.66 -8.99
N LYS A 42 0.25 19.83 -8.61
CA LYS A 42 0.78 20.04 -7.25
C LYS A 42 -0.30 19.89 -6.18
N THR A 43 -1.50 20.40 -6.44
CA THR A 43 -2.63 20.29 -5.51
C THR A 43 -3.09 18.84 -5.37
N GLU A 44 -3.24 18.13 -6.48
CA GLU A 44 -3.62 16.72 -6.48
C GLU A 44 -2.58 15.84 -5.76
N LEU A 45 -1.29 16.07 -6.05
CA LEU A 45 -0.20 15.38 -5.36
C LEU A 45 -0.22 15.63 -3.84
N ALA A 46 -0.48 16.87 -3.40
CA ALA A 46 -0.57 17.18 -1.97
C ALA A 46 -1.75 16.43 -1.32
N LYS A 47 -2.88 16.33 -2.01
CA LYS A 47 -4.05 15.57 -1.57
C LYS A 47 -3.74 14.07 -1.46
N GLN A 48 -3.13 13.48 -2.50
CA GLN A 48 -2.73 12.07 -2.50
C GLN A 48 -1.73 11.73 -1.40
N ARG A 49 -0.72 12.60 -1.18
CA ARG A 49 0.22 12.44 -0.06
C ARG A 49 -0.48 12.45 1.29
N LYS A 50 -1.38 13.41 1.52
CA LYS A 50 -2.14 13.48 2.76
C LYS A 50 -2.98 12.22 3.00
N GLN A 51 -3.59 11.67 1.94
CA GLN A 51 -4.36 10.43 2.01
C GLN A 51 -3.46 9.22 2.31
N ALA A 52 -2.31 9.11 1.64
CA ALA A 52 -1.33 8.04 1.88
C ALA A 52 -0.79 8.08 3.30
N ASP A 53 -0.45 9.26 3.82
CA ASP A 53 0.00 9.44 5.21
C ASP A 53 -1.09 9.07 6.21
N ALA A 54 -2.35 9.45 5.94
CA ALA A 54 -3.48 9.09 6.79
C ALA A 54 -3.71 7.58 6.83
N LEU A 55 -3.66 6.90 5.66
CA LEU A 55 -3.74 5.44 5.58
C LEU A 55 -2.62 4.78 6.38
N ASN A 56 -1.39 5.21 6.19
CA ASN A 56 -0.23 4.65 6.89
C ASN A 56 -0.34 4.80 8.40
N ARG A 57 -0.70 5.99 8.91
CA ARG A 57 -0.94 6.22 10.34
C ARG A 57 -2.05 5.32 10.88
N LYS A 58 -3.14 5.14 10.12
CA LYS A 58 -4.23 4.26 10.53
C LYS A 58 -3.79 2.81 10.62
N ILE A 59 -3.03 2.33 9.64
CA ILE A 59 -2.46 0.98 9.64
C ILE A 59 -1.52 0.80 10.84
N GLU A 60 -0.60 1.74 11.09
CA GLU A 60 0.31 1.71 12.23
C GLU A 60 -0.44 1.65 13.57
N GLN A 61 -1.50 2.45 13.73
CA GLN A 61 -2.35 2.40 14.92
C GLN A 61 -3.03 1.05 15.10
N LEU A 62 -3.59 0.48 14.02
CA LEU A 62 -4.27 -0.81 14.07
C LEU A 62 -3.31 -1.95 14.38
N ILE A 63 -2.11 -1.94 13.82
CA ILE A 63 -1.06 -2.91 14.10
C ILE A 63 -0.60 -2.82 15.56
N ALA A 64 -0.37 -1.61 16.07
CA ALA A 64 0.02 -1.39 17.47
C ALA A 64 -1.09 -1.83 18.45
N GLU A 65 -2.36 -1.57 18.11
CA GLU A 65 -3.52 -2.04 18.90
C GLU A 65 -3.58 -3.57 18.93
N GLU A 66 -3.39 -4.21 17.78
CA GLU A 66 -3.38 -5.68 17.66
C GLU A 66 -2.24 -6.30 18.45
N ALA A 67 -1.02 -5.76 18.36
CA ALA A 67 0.13 -6.20 19.14
C ALA A 67 -0.13 -6.09 20.66
N ARG A 68 -0.75 -4.99 21.09
CA ARG A 68 -1.11 -4.79 22.50
C ARG A 68 -2.16 -5.80 22.99
N LYS A 69 -3.19 -6.07 22.18
CA LYS A 69 -4.22 -7.07 22.51
C LYS A 69 -3.61 -8.47 22.62
N ALA A 70 -2.78 -8.86 21.64
CA ALA A 70 -2.11 -10.16 21.67
C ALA A 70 -1.21 -10.31 22.92
N ALA A 71 -0.47 -9.25 23.31
CA ALA A 71 0.35 -9.26 24.51
C ALA A 71 -0.50 -9.38 25.80
N GLU A 72 -1.65 -8.69 25.85
CA GLU A 72 -2.56 -8.76 26.99
C GLU A 72 -3.22 -10.15 27.14
N GLU A 73 -3.67 -10.73 26.02
CA GLU A 73 -4.23 -12.09 25.99
C GLU A 73 -3.19 -13.12 26.43
N ALA A 74 -1.97 -13.02 25.94
CA ALA A 74 -0.88 -13.90 26.36
C ALA A 74 -0.57 -13.77 27.87
N ARG A 75 -0.63 -12.54 28.41
CA ARG A 75 -0.43 -12.31 29.85
C ARG A 75 -1.57 -12.92 30.69
N ARG A 76 -2.82 -12.76 30.26
CA ARG A 76 -3.98 -13.37 30.91
C ARG A 76 -3.92 -14.90 30.89
N ALA A 77 -3.57 -15.48 29.71
CA ALA A 77 -3.42 -16.93 29.58
C ALA A 77 -2.29 -17.46 30.49
N ALA A 78 -1.17 -16.76 30.59
CA ALA A 78 -0.08 -17.11 31.48
C ALA A 78 -0.46 -17.02 32.98
N GLU A 79 -1.28 -16.03 33.34
CA GLU A 79 -1.79 -15.86 34.71
C GLU A 79 -2.79 -16.97 35.08
N GLU A 80 -3.69 -17.32 34.16
CA GLU A 80 -4.63 -18.42 34.36
C GLU A 80 -3.91 -19.80 34.48
N ALA A 81 -2.88 -20.01 33.64
CA ALA A 81 -2.06 -21.20 33.72
C ALA A 81 -1.33 -21.30 35.07
N ARG A 82 -0.85 -20.14 35.60
CA ARG A 82 -0.23 -20.10 36.94
C ARG A 82 -1.24 -20.37 38.05
N LYS A 83 -2.47 -19.86 37.98
CA LYS A 83 -3.55 -20.14 38.96
C LYS A 83 -3.93 -21.59 38.95
N LYS A 84 -4.02 -22.24 37.76
CA LYS A 84 -4.31 -23.68 37.62
C LYS A 84 -3.14 -24.58 38.08
N ALA A 85 -1.89 -24.12 37.97
CA ALA A 85 -0.71 -24.83 38.42
C ALA A 85 -0.47 -24.72 39.95
N GLY A 86 -0.98 -23.62 40.58
CA GLY A 86 -0.85 -23.40 42.03
C GLY A 86 -1.72 -24.34 42.89
N ASP A 87 -2.66 -25.06 42.30
CA ASP A 87 -3.56 -26.03 43.00
C ASP A 87 -3.08 -27.50 42.90
N LYS A 88 -1.90 -27.74 42.30
CA LYS A 88 -1.25 -29.06 42.29
C LYS A 88 0.20 -28.94 42.78
N THR A 89 0.35 -29.10 44.11
CA THR A 89 1.67 -29.35 44.73
C THR A 89 2.25 -30.65 44.22
N GLY A 90 3.39 -30.58 43.55
CA GLY A 90 4.23 -31.76 43.32
C GLY A 90 5.03 -31.73 42.03
N LYS A 91 6.33 -31.39 42.19
CA LYS A 91 7.50 -31.79 41.38
C LYS A 91 7.48 -31.72 39.87
N SER A 92 8.41 -30.95 39.37
CA SER A 92 9.13 -31.15 38.10
C SER A 92 8.44 -30.62 36.83
N ASN A 93 8.87 -29.46 36.35
CA ASN A 93 9.52 -29.32 35.04
C ASN A 93 9.99 -27.87 34.82
N LYS A 94 11.29 -27.67 35.15
CA LYS A 94 11.98 -26.40 34.97
C LYS A 94 12.31 -26.09 33.50
N GLY A 95 12.01 -27.03 32.58
CA GLY A 95 12.35 -26.96 31.16
C GLY A 95 11.33 -26.20 30.30
N GLU A 96 10.04 -26.52 30.46
CA GLU A 96 8.98 -25.97 29.57
C GLU A 96 8.58 -24.53 29.90
N ALA A 97 8.65 -24.12 31.16
CA ALA A 97 8.36 -22.74 31.57
C ALA A 97 9.45 -21.73 31.13
N SER A 98 10.65 -22.20 30.77
CA SER A 98 11.73 -21.36 30.24
C SER A 98 11.64 -21.15 28.72
N GLU A 99 11.02 -22.08 27.97
CA GLU A 99 10.77 -21.94 26.53
C GLU A 99 9.60 -21.00 26.23
N GLU A 100 8.54 -21.02 27.03
CA GLU A 100 7.45 -20.03 26.87
C GLU A 100 7.90 -18.58 27.15
N ARG A 101 8.86 -18.37 28.07
CA ARG A 101 9.42 -17.04 28.34
C ARG A 101 10.32 -16.48 27.22
N ARG A 102 10.87 -17.34 26.36
CA ARG A 102 11.71 -16.95 25.21
C ARG A 102 10.91 -16.65 23.94
N SER A 103 9.58 -16.79 23.97
CA SER A 103 8.72 -16.59 22.79
C SER A 103 8.25 -15.15 22.55
N GLN A 104 8.70 -14.19 23.37
CA GLN A 104 8.48 -12.78 23.04
C GLN A 104 9.49 -12.36 21.98
N THR A 105 9.01 -12.07 20.77
CA THR A 105 9.80 -11.42 19.72
C THR A 105 10.28 -10.05 20.21
N GLN A 106 11.37 -9.55 19.64
CA GLN A 106 11.93 -8.23 19.99
C GLN A 106 10.91 -7.07 19.90
N GLY A 107 9.78 -7.27 19.17
CA GLY A 107 8.65 -6.34 19.05
C GLY A 107 7.51 -6.55 20.05
N GLY A 108 7.62 -7.47 21.00
CA GLY A 108 6.58 -7.72 22.01
C GLY A 108 5.35 -8.47 21.49
N TYR A 109 5.41 -9.06 20.30
CA TYR A 109 4.33 -9.83 19.71
C TYR A 109 4.29 -11.25 20.31
N ALA A 110 3.33 -11.49 21.20
CA ALA A 110 3.10 -12.83 21.75
C ALA A 110 2.43 -13.70 20.69
N MET A 111 3.06 -14.85 20.36
CA MET A 111 2.54 -15.79 19.36
C MET A 111 2.27 -17.16 19.99
N THR A 112 1.16 -17.76 19.62
CA THR A 112 0.89 -19.19 19.88
C THR A 112 1.86 -20.07 19.08
N LYS A 113 1.93 -21.37 19.43
CA LYS A 113 2.75 -22.34 18.67
C LYS A 113 2.35 -22.38 17.19
N ALA A 114 1.04 -22.41 16.89
CA ALA A 114 0.54 -22.42 15.52
C ALA A 114 0.90 -21.13 14.74
N GLU A 115 0.87 -19.97 15.38
CA GLU A 115 1.27 -18.71 14.75
C GLU A 115 2.77 -18.65 14.49
N ARG A 116 3.60 -19.25 15.34
CA ARG A 116 5.06 -19.37 15.10
C ARG A 116 5.35 -20.28 13.91
N GLU A 117 4.66 -21.41 13.81
CA GLU A 117 4.77 -22.32 12.67
C GLU A 117 4.34 -21.65 11.37
N LEU A 118 3.21 -20.92 11.40
CA LEU A 118 2.70 -20.16 10.26
C LEU A 118 3.69 -19.05 9.85
N SER A 119 4.25 -18.32 10.81
CA SER A 119 5.27 -17.30 10.59
C SER A 119 6.54 -17.89 9.94
N GLY A 120 7.04 -18.99 10.45
CA GLY A 120 8.19 -19.69 9.88
C GLY A 120 7.93 -20.22 8.47
N SER A 121 6.71 -20.68 8.21
CA SER A 121 6.29 -21.13 6.88
C SER A 121 6.18 -19.95 5.91
N PHE A 122 5.65 -18.80 6.35
CA PHE A 122 5.59 -17.57 5.54
C PHE A 122 7.00 -17.13 5.13
N GLU A 123 7.93 -17.09 6.08
CA GLU A 123 9.32 -16.66 5.84
C GLU A 123 10.07 -17.60 4.86
N LYS A 124 9.86 -18.91 4.96
CA LYS A 124 10.43 -19.91 4.03
C LYS A 124 9.90 -19.79 2.61
N ASN A 125 8.73 -19.18 2.41
CA ASN A 125 8.13 -18.93 1.10
C ASN A 125 8.49 -17.56 0.51
N LYS A 126 9.47 -16.86 1.06
CA LYS A 126 9.99 -15.62 0.45
C LYS A 126 10.44 -15.87 -0.99
N GLY A 127 9.97 -15.05 -1.93
CA GLY A 127 10.21 -15.19 -3.37
C GLY A 127 9.32 -16.22 -4.08
N LYS A 128 8.37 -16.83 -3.35
CA LYS A 128 7.43 -17.85 -3.88
C LYS A 128 5.97 -17.53 -3.54
N LEU A 129 5.71 -16.40 -2.88
CA LEU A 129 4.34 -16.00 -2.56
C LEU A 129 3.62 -15.60 -3.84
N PRO A 130 2.39 -16.09 -4.09
CA PRO A 130 1.64 -15.68 -5.26
C PRO A 130 1.34 -14.19 -5.22
N PHE A 131 1.24 -13.54 -6.38
CA PHE A 131 0.78 -12.17 -6.43
C PHE A 131 -0.61 -12.01 -5.80
N PRO A 132 -0.87 -10.86 -5.12
CA PRO A 132 -2.13 -10.62 -4.41
C PRO A 132 -3.34 -10.41 -5.33
N LEU A 133 -3.21 -10.70 -6.59
CA LEU A 133 -4.27 -10.69 -7.59
C LEU A 133 -4.02 -11.74 -8.67
N SER A 134 -5.04 -12.07 -9.47
CA SER A 134 -4.94 -13.01 -10.58
C SER A 134 -5.05 -12.28 -11.92
N GLY A 135 -4.51 -12.90 -12.98
CA GLY A 135 -4.55 -12.36 -14.34
C GLY A 135 -3.41 -11.39 -14.64
N ARG A 136 -3.64 -10.50 -15.60
CA ARG A 136 -2.62 -9.53 -16.03
C ARG A 136 -2.51 -8.39 -15.03
N TYR A 137 -1.29 -8.04 -14.70
CA TYR A 137 -1.00 -6.90 -13.82
C TYR A 137 0.30 -6.22 -14.25
N MET A 138 0.47 -4.99 -13.79
CA MET A 138 1.69 -4.21 -13.93
C MET A 138 1.97 -3.49 -12.61
N ILE A 139 3.22 -3.48 -12.16
CA ILE A 139 3.63 -2.68 -11.01
C ILE A 139 3.76 -1.23 -11.48
N VAL A 140 2.90 -0.36 -10.99
CA VAL A 140 2.88 1.08 -11.31
C VAL A 140 3.44 1.95 -10.19
N GLY A 141 3.60 1.39 -8.99
CA GLY A 141 4.24 2.01 -7.85
C GLY A 141 5.11 1.00 -7.11
N HIS A 142 6.41 1.27 -7.00
CA HIS A 142 7.37 0.44 -6.27
C HIS A 142 7.48 0.87 -4.81
N PHE A 143 8.02 0.00 -3.96
CA PHE A 143 8.28 0.29 -2.56
C PHE A 143 9.39 1.33 -2.38
N GLY A 144 9.22 2.25 -1.42
CA GLY A 144 10.22 3.24 -1.03
C GLY A 144 10.10 4.57 -1.74
N GLN A 145 11.19 5.32 -1.77
CA GLN A 145 11.23 6.62 -2.41
C GLN A 145 11.36 6.48 -3.92
N GLN A 146 10.46 7.14 -4.64
CA GLN A 146 10.44 7.19 -6.10
C GLN A 146 10.31 8.62 -6.57
N GLN A 147 10.80 8.90 -7.77
CA GLN A 147 10.55 10.15 -8.45
C GLN A 147 9.16 10.12 -9.06
N HIS A 148 8.40 11.21 -8.92
CA HIS A 148 7.09 11.32 -9.59
C HIS A 148 7.27 11.31 -11.11
N GLN A 149 6.43 10.55 -11.83
CA GLN A 149 6.59 10.35 -13.29
C GLN A 149 6.52 11.67 -14.08
N GLU A 150 5.63 12.58 -13.70
CA GLU A 150 5.40 13.84 -14.41
C GLU A 150 6.12 15.03 -13.78
N LEU A 151 6.46 14.98 -12.50
CA LEU A 151 7.08 16.09 -11.76
C LEU A 151 8.53 15.77 -11.40
N LYS A 152 9.48 16.16 -12.23
CA LYS A 152 10.92 15.81 -12.15
C LYS A 152 11.59 16.05 -10.79
N TYR A 153 11.10 16.97 -9.97
CA TYR A 153 11.72 17.31 -8.67
C TYR A 153 10.90 16.85 -7.46
N VAL A 154 9.85 16.06 -7.71
CA VAL A 154 8.96 15.57 -6.66
C VAL A 154 9.27 14.10 -6.37
N LYS A 155 9.62 13.83 -5.11
CA LYS A 155 9.77 12.46 -4.61
C LYS A 155 8.47 12.06 -3.90
N ILE A 156 7.99 10.85 -4.17
CA ILE A 156 6.91 10.19 -3.45
C ILE A 156 7.48 9.01 -2.67
N ASN A 157 6.92 8.74 -1.50
CA ASN A 157 7.28 7.58 -0.70
C ASN A 157 6.11 6.61 -0.67
N ASN A 158 6.33 5.38 -1.14
CA ASN A 158 5.35 4.31 -1.14
C ASN A 158 5.73 3.25 -0.09
N ASN A 159 4.82 2.96 0.84
CA ASN A 159 5.04 1.97 1.89
C ASN A 159 4.62 0.55 1.49
N GLY A 160 4.28 0.36 0.24
CA GLY A 160 3.91 -0.90 -0.39
C GLY A 160 4.22 -0.89 -1.86
N ILE A 161 3.45 -1.63 -2.65
CA ILE A 161 3.46 -1.62 -4.10
C ILE A 161 2.07 -1.35 -4.64
N ASP A 162 1.99 -0.70 -5.80
CA ASP A 162 0.74 -0.44 -6.50
C ASP A 162 0.67 -1.34 -7.73
N LEU A 163 -0.33 -2.18 -7.78
CA LEU A 163 -0.54 -3.18 -8.83
C LEU A 163 -1.74 -2.76 -9.68
N GLN A 164 -1.49 -2.30 -10.89
CA GLN A 164 -2.55 -2.00 -11.86
C GLN A 164 -2.98 -3.28 -12.57
N THR A 165 -4.29 -3.44 -12.70
CA THR A 165 -4.92 -4.61 -13.33
C THR A 165 -6.16 -4.21 -14.13
N THR A 166 -6.89 -5.20 -14.64
CA THR A 166 -8.14 -4.99 -15.38
C THR A 166 -9.32 -4.78 -14.43
N PRO A 167 -10.33 -3.97 -14.82
CA PRO A 167 -11.58 -3.83 -14.07
C PRO A 167 -12.24 -5.17 -13.76
N GLY A 168 -12.83 -5.28 -12.58
CA GLY A 168 -13.50 -6.50 -12.13
C GLY A 168 -12.58 -7.54 -11.47
N THR A 169 -11.26 -7.30 -11.45
CA THR A 169 -10.30 -8.18 -10.76
C THR A 169 -10.50 -8.13 -9.24
N SER A 170 -10.35 -9.29 -8.59
CA SER A 170 -10.36 -9.42 -7.13
C SER A 170 -8.96 -9.60 -6.57
N ALA A 171 -8.73 -8.98 -5.41
CA ALA A 171 -7.56 -9.26 -4.59
C ALA A 171 -7.70 -10.64 -3.94
N ARG A 172 -6.56 -11.33 -3.75
CA ARG A 172 -6.48 -12.66 -3.15
C ARG A 172 -5.37 -12.75 -2.11
N ALA A 173 -5.54 -13.64 -1.13
CA ALA A 173 -4.55 -13.87 -0.08
C ALA A 173 -3.25 -14.43 -0.67
N VAL A 174 -2.12 -13.82 -0.30
CA VAL A 174 -0.78 -14.30 -0.72
C VAL A 174 -0.32 -15.52 0.06
N PHE A 175 -0.92 -15.78 1.22
CA PHE A 175 -0.61 -16.91 2.09
C PHE A 175 -1.78 -17.22 3.03
N ASP A 176 -1.74 -18.39 3.70
CA ASP A 176 -2.67 -18.74 4.74
C ASP A 176 -2.59 -17.75 5.90
N GLY A 177 -3.71 -17.40 6.50
CA GLY A 177 -3.73 -16.41 7.57
C GLY A 177 -5.10 -16.20 8.19
N VAL A 178 -5.18 -15.15 9.02
CA VAL A 178 -6.41 -14.72 9.67
C VAL A 178 -6.65 -13.25 9.40
N VAL A 179 -7.87 -12.89 9.00
CA VAL A 179 -8.27 -11.48 8.85
C VAL A 179 -8.32 -10.85 10.24
N THR A 180 -7.49 -9.83 10.48
CA THR A 180 -7.50 -9.12 11.77
C THR A 180 -8.41 -7.91 11.75
N LYS A 181 -8.41 -7.14 10.67
CA LYS A 181 -9.20 -5.91 10.54
C LYS A 181 -9.72 -5.71 9.12
N VAL A 182 -10.90 -5.12 9.04
CA VAL A 182 -11.49 -4.52 7.84
C VAL A 182 -11.83 -3.07 8.19
N PHE A 183 -11.40 -2.11 7.39
CA PHE A 183 -11.64 -0.69 7.63
C PHE A 183 -11.72 0.10 6.33
N VAL A 184 -12.33 1.28 6.37
CA VAL A 184 -12.47 2.18 5.22
C VAL A 184 -11.63 3.43 5.44
N MET A 185 -10.95 3.88 4.39
CA MET A 185 -10.17 5.12 4.41
C MET A 185 -10.50 5.99 3.19
N PRO A 186 -10.70 7.30 3.37
CA PRO A 186 -10.86 8.23 2.25
C PRO A 186 -9.67 8.15 1.26
N GLY A 187 -9.96 7.93 -0.01
CA GLY A 187 -8.96 7.81 -1.08
C GLY A 187 -8.35 6.42 -1.25
N TYR A 188 -8.64 5.47 -0.35
CA TYR A 188 -8.19 4.07 -0.44
C TYR A 188 -9.33 3.06 -0.26
N ASN A 189 -10.58 3.53 -0.27
CA ASN A 189 -11.77 2.69 -0.14
C ASN A 189 -11.66 1.72 1.05
N SER A 190 -12.12 0.47 0.88
CA SER A 190 -11.97 -0.56 1.92
C SER A 190 -10.57 -1.16 1.91
N SER A 191 -10.07 -1.47 3.11
CA SER A 191 -8.78 -2.12 3.33
C SER A 191 -8.94 -3.31 4.27
N VAL A 192 -8.19 -4.38 4.00
CA VAL A 192 -8.18 -5.62 4.79
C VAL A 192 -6.76 -5.90 5.27
N ILE A 193 -6.61 -6.20 6.56
CA ILE A 193 -5.36 -6.65 7.16
C ILE A 193 -5.47 -8.15 7.43
N VAL A 194 -4.53 -8.93 6.90
CA VAL A 194 -4.41 -10.38 7.13
C VAL A 194 -3.11 -10.66 7.88
N ARG A 195 -3.22 -11.48 8.93
CA ARG A 195 -2.10 -11.87 9.79
C ARG A 195 -1.62 -13.28 9.45
N HIS A 196 -0.31 -13.43 9.33
CA HIS A 196 0.42 -14.67 9.03
C HIS A 196 1.50 -14.91 10.10
N GLY A 197 1.08 -15.11 11.35
CA GLY A 197 1.99 -15.12 12.50
C GLY A 197 2.45 -13.71 12.86
N ASN A 198 3.75 -13.40 12.76
CA ASN A 198 4.27 -12.05 12.94
C ASN A 198 4.38 -11.22 11.65
N TYR A 199 3.93 -11.78 10.52
CA TYR A 199 3.81 -11.04 9.27
C TYR A 199 2.37 -10.57 9.07
N LEU A 200 2.23 -9.40 8.43
CA LEU A 200 0.94 -8.80 8.09
C LEU A 200 0.95 -8.40 6.63
N THR A 201 -0.13 -8.70 5.93
CA THR A 201 -0.37 -8.20 4.58
C THR A 201 -1.59 -7.30 4.56
N ILE A 202 -1.52 -6.19 3.83
CA ILE A 202 -2.58 -5.20 3.75
C ILE A 202 -2.98 -5.05 2.29
N TYR A 203 -4.29 -5.16 2.06
CA TYR A 203 -4.92 -5.04 0.75
C TYR A 203 -5.83 -3.83 0.79
N SER A 204 -5.49 -2.77 0.07
CA SER A 204 -6.26 -1.51 0.06
C SER A 204 -6.80 -1.19 -1.33
N ASN A 205 -7.79 -0.32 -1.37
CA ASN A 205 -8.53 0.09 -2.55
C ASN A 205 -9.50 -0.99 -3.06
N LEU A 206 -10.25 -1.58 -2.11
CA LEU A 206 -11.30 -2.56 -2.42
C LEU A 206 -12.67 -1.88 -2.44
N SER A 207 -13.44 -2.08 -3.51
CA SER A 207 -14.84 -1.63 -3.61
C SER A 207 -15.79 -2.53 -2.81
N GLU A 208 -15.48 -3.82 -2.76
CA GLU A 208 -16.24 -4.83 -2.03
C GLU A 208 -15.28 -5.70 -1.24
N VAL A 209 -15.67 -6.11 -0.04
CA VAL A 209 -14.90 -7.01 0.82
C VAL A 209 -15.69 -8.29 1.05
N TYR A 210 -15.08 -9.45 0.77
CA TYR A 210 -15.71 -10.78 0.85
C TYR A 210 -15.46 -11.49 2.17
N VAL A 211 -14.61 -10.90 3.01
CA VAL A 211 -14.09 -11.50 4.23
C VAL A 211 -14.42 -10.65 5.46
N LYS A 212 -14.42 -11.25 6.63
CA LYS A 212 -14.72 -10.56 7.91
C LYS A 212 -13.60 -10.79 8.93
N PRO A 213 -13.43 -9.87 9.91
CA PRO A 213 -12.47 -10.05 11.00
C PRO A 213 -12.65 -11.39 11.71
N GLY A 214 -11.53 -12.06 12.04
CA GLY A 214 -11.49 -13.39 12.64
C GLY A 214 -11.56 -14.55 11.64
N GLN A 215 -11.87 -14.31 10.38
CA GLN A 215 -11.96 -15.36 9.37
C GLN A 215 -10.57 -15.88 9.00
N LYS A 216 -10.42 -17.21 8.98
CA LYS A 216 -9.24 -17.90 8.43
C LYS A 216 -9.30 -17.88 6.91
N LEU A 217 -8.18 -17.60 6.29
CA LEU A 217 -8.00 -17.58 4.83
C LEU A 217 -6.98 -18.62 4.43
N SER A 218 -7.23 -19.23 3.28
CA SER A 218 -6.23 -20.05 2.58
C SER A 218 -5.52 -19.22 1.50
N ILE A 219 -4.32 -19.63 1.15
CA ILE A 219 -3.56 -19.07 0.03
C ILE A 219 -4.41 -18.98 -1.23
N ARG A 220 -4.32 -17.85 -1.96
CA ARG A 220 -5.11 -17.53 -3.16
C ARG A 220 -6.61 -17.36 -2.96
N GLN A 221 -7.12 -17.42 -1.73
CA GLN A 221 -8.53 -17.15 -1.46
C GLN A 221 -8.89 -15.70 -1.77
N PRO A 222 -10.01 -15.43 -2.48
CA PRO A 222 -10.47 -14.06 -2.75
C PRO A 222 -10.76 -13.28 -1.46
N ILE A 223 -10.28 -12.03 -1.41
CA ILE A 223 -10.46 -11.12 -0.26
C ILE A 223 -11.51 -10.06 -0.55
N GLY A 224 -11.51 -9.53 -1.78
CA GLY A 224 -12.42 -8.47 -2.17
C GLY A 224 -12.17 -8.01 -3.60
N LYS A 225 -13.14 -7.28 -4.16
CA LYS A 225 -13.05 -6.70 -5.50
C LYS A 225 -12.28 -5.40 -5.45
N ILE A 226 -11.33 -5.22 -6.36
CA ILE A 226 -10.54 -4.00 -6.46
C ILE A 226 -11.41 -2.88 -7.04
N TYR A 227 -11.29 -1.68 -6.48
CA TYR A 227 -12.00 -0.49 -6.98
C TYR A 227 -11.45 -0.08 -8.35
N SER A 228 -12.38 0.21 -9.26
CA SER A 228 -12.08 0.78 -10.57
C SER A 228 -12.58 2.21 -10.59
N ASP A 229 -11.71 3.17 -10.88
CA ASP A 229 -12.05 4.59 -10.89
C ASP A 229 -12.69 4.99 -12.21
N PRO A 230 -14.00 5.34 -12.22
CA PRO A 230 -14.69 5.72 -13.46
C PRO A 230 -14.18 7.05 -14.04
N GLU A 231 -13.67 7.95 -13.18
CA GLU A 231 -13.16 9.27 -13.59
C GLU A 231 -11.79 9.17 -14.26
N GLU A 232 -11.02 8.11 -13.94
CA GLU A 232 -9.71 7.80 -14.53
C GLU A 232 -9.80 6.64 -15.56
N GLY A 233 -10.87 6.53 -16.34
CA GLY A 233 -11.03 5.51 -17.38
C GLY A 233 -11.07 4.08 -16.84
N ASN A 234 -11.69 3.87 -15.70
CA ASN A 234 -11.76 2.60 -14.97
C ASN A 234 -10.39 2.07 -14.52
N ARG A 235 -9.45 2.96 -14.23
CA ARG A 235 -8.16 2.60 -13.66
C ARG A 235 -8.36 1.79 -12.39
N THR A 236 -7.80 0.58 -12.38
CA THR A 236 -7.98 -0.41 -11.31
C THR A 236 -6.62 -0.71 -10.70
N VAL A 237 -6.40 -0.28 -9.46
CA VAL A 237 -5.10 -0.40 -8.78
C VAL A 237 -5.31 -0.97 -7.39
N LEU A 238 -4.63 -2.06 -7.08
CA LEU A 238 -4.50 -2.61 -5.72
C LEU A 238 -3.27 -2.01 -5.07
N HIS A 239 -3.44 -1.39 -3.89
CA HIS A 239 -2.31 -1.03 -3.03
C HIS A 239 -2.05 -2.16 -2.04
N PHE A 240 -0.86 -2.76 -2.11
CA PHE A 240 -0.45 -3.92 -1.33
C PHE A 240 0.76 -3.61 -0.45
N GLN A 241 0.67 -3.90 0.85
CA GLN A 241 1.76 -3.73 1.80
C GLN A 241 2.09 -5.04 2.51
N LEU A 242 3.36 -5.20 2.85
CA LEU A 242 3.87 -6.29 3.68
C LEU A 242 4.61 -5.72 4.90
N TRP A 243 4.31 -6.26 6.08
CA TRP A 243 4.92 -5.87 7.33
C TRP A 243 5.43 -7.08 8.09
N LYS A 244 6.51 -6.90 8.84
CA LYS A 244 6.92 -7.84 9.89
C LYS A 244 6.78 -7.11 11.23
N GLU A 245 5.82 -7.53 12.05
CA GLU A 245 5.43 -6.82 13.28
C GLU A 245 5.07 -5.36 13.00
N THR A 246 5.89 -4.40 13.43
CA THR A 246 5.71 -2.95 13.19
C THR A 246 6.60 -2.41 12.06
N THR A 247 7.39 -3.27 11.41
CA THR A 247 8.33 -2.85 10.36
C THR A 247 7.78 -3.10 8.97
N LYS A 248 7.78 -2.07 8.15
CA LYS A 248 7.40 -2.15 6.72
C LYS A 248 8.48 -2.88 5.93
N LEU A 249 8.08 -3.81 5.08
CA LEU A 249 8.97 -4.55 4.21
C LEU A 249 8.65 -4.25 2.75
N ASN A 250 9.68 -4.28 1.88
CA ASN A 250 9.44 -4.28 0.44
C ASN A 250 8.76 -5.58 0.03
N PRO A 251 7.54 -5.57 -0.55
CA PRO A 251 6.84 -6.79 -0.94
C PRO A 251 7.46 -7.50 -2.16
N GLU A 252 8.10 -6.76 -3.06
CA GLU A 252 8.54 -7.31 -4.35
C GLU A 252 9.47 -8.53 -4.26
N PRO A 253 10.48 -8.57 -3.35
CA PRO A 253 11.33 -9.75 -3.18
C PRO A 253 10.63 -10.98 -2.57
N TRP A 254 9.38 -10.84 -2.11
CA TRP A 254 8.62 -11.92 -1.49
C TRP A 254 7.68 -12.63 -2.47
N LEU A 255 7.28 -11.91 -3.52
CA LEU A 255 6.35 -12.40 -4.53
C LEU A 255 7.07 -13.24 -5.59
N ASP A 256 6.36 -14.23 -6.13
CA ASP A 256 6.81 -15.06 -7.23
C ASP A 256 7.06 -14.19 -8.48
N LYS A 257 8.10 -14.50 -9.26
CA LYS A 257 8.47 -13.72 -10.44
C LYS A 257 7.92 -14.34 -11.71
#